data_7da09cf21f97607ded5232d7ea4350c0
#
_entry.id   7da09cf21f97607ded5232d7ea4350c0
#
_cell.length_a   1.000
_cell.length_b   1.000
_cell.length_c   1.000
_cell.angle_alpha   90.00
_cell.angle_beta   90.00
_cell.angle_gamma   90.00
#
_symmetry.space_group_name_H-M   'P 1'
#
loop_
_entity.id
_entity.type
_entity.pdbx_description
1 polymer ?
#
loop_
_entity_poly.entity_id
_entity_poly.type
_entity_poly.pdbx_seq_one_letter_code
_entity_poly.pdbx_strand_id
1 'polypeptide(L)'
;MNILYCGDKNIEDGLILSVLSLLKNVKEALSIYILTMQSEDVDCSCQAVTESTIEYLNQKVKQSNVESFVKKIDMTKYFQEDRPLANLKTRFTPFCMLRLYADLVEELPDRLLYLDNDVICRGDLESFYYQDMHNTELAGVLDYYGSWFFRKQFWKRDYVNSGVLLLNLERIRETKLFEQCRKRCREKKMFMPDQSAINKYAIEKKLLARRYNEQRKLHANTVLQHFTTSFRFLPWFHKVSVKPWQIEKMHRVLKLYEYDALLEEYVNVQKSIQNENQKTEGGVA
;
A
#
# COMPACT_ATOMS: atom_id res chain seq x y z
N MET A 1 4.60 -6.22 -14.63
CA MET A 1 3.43 -5.67 -13.87
C MET A 1 3.76 -4.31 -13.29
N ASN A 2 2.79 -3.38 -13.25
CA ASN A 2 2.98 -2.04 -12.67
C ASN A 2 2.43 -2.04 -11.23
N ILE A 3 3.29 -1.75 -10.27
CA ILE A 3 2.98 -1.76 -8.83
C ILE A 3 3.11 -0.35 -8.28
N LEU A 4 2.16 0.07 -7.44
CA LEU A 4 2.15 1.39 -6.82
C LEU A 4 2.20 1.27 -5.29
N TYR A 5 3.13 1.98 -4.68
CA TYR A 5 3.20 2.21 -3.24
C TYR A 5 3.10 3.71 -2.93
N CYS A 6 2.58 4.04 -1.75
CA CYS A 6 2.49 5.42 -1.29
C CYS A 6 2.92 5.52 0.17
N GLY A 7 3.72 6.53 0.50
CA GLY A 7 4.09 6.82 1.88
C GLY A 7 5.30 7.72 2.04
N ASP A 8 5.73 7.85 3.27
CA ASP A 8 6.93 8.57 3.68
C ASP A 8 8.04 7.59 4.09
N LYS A 9 9.15 8.08 4.64
CA LYS A 9 10.27 7.26 5.12
C LYS A 9 9.84 6.10 6.06
N ASN A 10 8.75 6.28 6.80
CA ASN A 10 8.29 5.27 7.76
C ASN A 10 7.74 3.99 7.11
N ILE A 11 7.52 3.97 5.81
CA ILE A 11 7.07 2.76 5.11
C ILE A 11 8.19 1.84 4.67
N GLU A 12 9.46 2.23 4.77
CA GLU A 12 10.60 1.55 4.14
C GLU A 12 10.72 0.07 4.54
N ASP A 13 10.54 -0.26 5.82
CA ASP A 13 10.57 -1.64 6.29
C ASP A 13 9.54 -2.52 5.58
N GLY A 14 8.32 -2.03 5.52
CA GLY A 14 7.23 -2.74 4.86
C GLY A 14 7.39 -2.77 3.34
N LEU A 15 7.86 -1.69 2.75
CA LEU A 15 8.14 -1.60 1.32
C LEU A 15 9.18 -2.64 0.89
N ILE A 16 10.29 -2.75 1.62
CA ILE A 16 11.33 -3.76 1.37
C ILE A 16 10.74 -5.17 1.44
N LEU A 17 10.02 -5.49 2.52
CA LEU A 17 9.39 -6.80 2.69
C LEU A 17 8.38 -7.12 1.60
N SER A 18 7.53 -6.16 1.25
CA SER A 18 6.51 -6.32 0.21
C SER A 18 7.17 -6.58 -1.15
N VAL A 19 8.18 -5.79 -1.55
CA VAL A 19 8.90 -5.97 -2.81
C VAL A 19 9.65 -7.30 -2.83
N LEU A 20 10.37 -7.69 -1.77
CA LEU A 20 11.03 -8.99 -1.70
C LEU A 20 10.04 -10.15 -1.86
N SER A 21 8.83 -10.01 -1.30
CA SER A 21 7.78 -11.02 -1.45
C SER A 21 7.24 -11.10 -2.89
N LEU A 22 7.14 -9.97 -3.59
CA LEU A 22 6.77 -9.94 -5.01
C LEU A 22 7.82 -10.66 -5.86
N LEU A 23 9.11 -10.38 -5.65
CA LEU A 23 10.21 -11.00 -6.39
C LEU A 23 10.26 -12.53 -6.26
N LYS A 24 9.76 -13.08 -5.15
CA LYS A 24 9.66 -14.54 -4.95
C LYS A 24 8.51 -15.19 -5.72
N ASN A 25 7.46 -14.43 -6.05
CA ASN A 25 6.21 -14.99 -6.56
C ASN A 25 5.82 -14.48 -7.96
N VAL A 26 6.41 -13.38 -8.43
CA VAL A 26 6.15 -12.79 -9.76
C VAL A 26 7.37 -12.99 -10.64
N LYS A 27 7.20 -13.62 -11.80
CA LYS A 27 8.30 -13.95 -12.73
C LYS A 27 8.52 -12.89 -13.80
N GLU A 28 7.50 -12.12 -14.12
CA GLU A 28 7.58 -11.06 -15.12
C GLU A 28 8.21 -9.78 -14.57
N ALA A 29 8.56 -8.86 -15.47
CA ALA A 29 9.14 -7.57 -15.09
C ALA A 29 8.20 -6.76 -14.19
N LEU A 30 8.76 -6.14 -13.16
CA LEU A 30 8.07 -5.27 -12.21
C LEU A 30 8.47 -3.81 -12.44
N SER A 31 7.50 -2.97 -12.78
CA SER A 31 7.62 -1.51 -12.79
C SER A 31 7.03 -0.98 -11.49
N ILE A 32 7.88 -0.64 -10.54
CA ILE A 32 7.46 -0.21 -9.19
C ILE A 32 7.53 1.30 -9.09
N TYR A 33 6.40 1.93 -8.78
CA TYR A 33 6.26 3.36 -8.57
C TYR A 33 6.01 3.65 -7.09
N ILE A 34 6.74 4.62 -6.53
CA ILE A 34 6.64 4.99 -5.11
C ILE A 34 6.31 6.47 -5.04
N LEU A 35 5.04 6.78 -4.72
CA LEU A 35 4.61 8.15 -4.44
C LEU A 35 5.01 8.53 -3.03
N THR A 36 5.86 9.52 -2.90
CA THR A 36 6.38 9.99 -1.62
C THR A 36 6.45 11.50 -1.61
N MET A 37 6.61 12.09 -0.43
CA MET A 37 6.74 13.54 -0.30
C MET A 37 7.60 13.91 0.89
N GLN A 38 8.12 15.13 0.87
CA GLN A 38 8.82 15.76 1.99
C GLN A 38 8.04 16.99 2.43
N SER A 39 7.90 17.18 3.75
CA SER A 39 7.25 18.35 4.31
C SER A 39 7.82 18.70 5.68
N GLU A 40 8.10 19.98 5.90
CA GLU A 40 8.49 20.53 7.20
C GLU A 40 7.32 21.22 7.92
N ASP A 41 6.13 21.16 7.34
CA ASP A 41 4.93 21.75 7.91
C ASP A 41 4.59 21.11 9.27
N VAL A 42 4.34 21.93 10.28
CA VAL A 42 4.03 21.50 11.66
C VAL A 42 2.86 20.50 11.72
N ASP A 43 1.89 20.64 10.82
CA ASP A 43 0.71 19.80 10.77
C ASP A 43 0.95 18.49 9.98
N CYS A 44 2.04 18.40 9.23
CA CYS A 44 2.32 17.27 8.34
C CYS A 44 3.83 17.16 8.07
N SER A 45 4.66 17.10 9.11
CA SER A 45 6.11 16.91 8.95
C SER A 45 6.41 15.46 8.53
N CYS A 46 7.19 15.31 7.46
CA CYS A 46 7.61 13.99 6.96
C CYS A 46 8.88 14.08 6.12
N GLN A 47 9.57 12.95 6.05
CA GLN A 47 10.69 12.73 5.14
C GLN A 47 10.24 11.79 4.02
N ALA A 48 10.66 12.08 2.80
CA ALA A 48 10.43 11.18 1.68
C ALA A 48 11.17 9.84 1.88
N VAL A 49 10.74 8.79 1.20
CA VAL A 49 11.49 7.53 1.10
C VAL A 49 12.91 7.83 0.64
N THR A 50 13.91 7.24 1.31
CA THR A 50 15.33 7.54 1.10
C THR A 50 15.84 7.04 -0.24
N GLU A 51 16.82 7.74 -0.81
CA GLU A 51 17.45 7.30 -2.07
C GLU A 51 18.15 5.96 -1.89
N SER A 52 18.80 5.71 -0.75
CA SER A 52 19.43 4.42 -0.46
C SER A 52 18.46 3.24 -0.52
N THR A 53 17.23 3.40 0.00
CA THR A 53 16.18 2.38 -0.13
C THR A 53 15.75 2.19 -1.58
N ILE A 54 15.59 3.28 -2.33
CA ILE A 54 15.18 3.24 -3.75
C ILE A 54 16.26 2.54 -4.59
N GLU A 55 17.52 2.92 -4.43
CA GLU A 55 18.66 2.33 -5.16
C GLU A 55 18.80 0.84 -4.86
N TYR A 56 18.73 0.47 -3.59
CA TYR A 56 18.76 -0.93 -3.18
C TYR A 56 17.64 -1.73 -3.86
N LEU A 57 16.41 -1.26 -3.76
CA LEU A 57 15.26 -1.95 -4.36
C LEU A 57 15.38 -2.02 -5.89
N ASN A 58 15.85 -0.94 -6.53
CA ASN A 58 16.06 -0.91 -7.97
C ASN A 58 17.14 -1.94 -8.42
N GLN A 59 18.22 -2.09 -7.68
CA GLN A 59 19.20 -3.15 -7.92
C GLN A 59 18.60 -4.55 -7.77
N LYS A 60 17.82 -4.77 -6.69
CA LYS A 60 17.18 -6.06 -6.42
C LYS A 60 16.20 -6.48 -7.50
N VAL A 61 15.31 -5.58 -7.94
CA VAL A 61 14.33 -5.91 -8.98
C VAL A 61 15.02 -6.17 -10.32
N LYS A 62 16.08 -5.43 -10.67
CA LYS A 62 16.88 -5.66 -11.89
C LYS A 62 17.66 -6.97 -11.86
N GLN A 63 18.13 -7.41 -10.70
CA GLN A 63 18.75 -8.73 -10.54
C GLN A 63 17.77 -9.87 -10.81
N SER A 64 16.49 -9.70 -10.48
CA SER A 64 15.45 -10.68 -10.77
C SER A 64 15.01 -10.67 -12.24
N ASN A 65 14.84 -9.46 -12.80
CA ASN A 65 14.49 -9.27 -14.20
C ASN A 65 15.04 -7.92 -14.68
N VAL A 66 15.87 -7.91 -15.72
CA VAL A 66 16.60 -6.73 -16.22
C VAL A 66 15.69 -5.58 -16.66
N GLU A 67 14.46 -5.89 -17.08
CA GLU A 67 13.45 -4.90 -17.47
C GLU A 67 12.72 -4.27 -16.28
N SER A 68 12.93 -4.80 -15.07
CA SER A 68 12.32 -4.27 -13.85
C SER A 68 13.00 -2.98 -13.40
N PHE A 69 12.21 -2.08 -12.80
CA PHE A 69 12.74 -0.86 -12.19
C PHE A 69 11.91 -0.40 -10.99
N VAL A 70 12.53 0.45 -10.18
CA VAL A 70 11.86 1.21 -9.10
C VAL A 70 11.99 2.69 -9.40
N LYS A 71 10.88 3.42 -9.39
CA LYS A 71 10.82 4.85 -9.64
C LYS A 71 10.17 5.59 -8.48
N LYS A 72 10.91 6.51 -7.89
CA LYS A 72 10.41 7.45 -6.89
C LYS A 72 9.77 8.64 -7.57
N ILE A 73 8.59 9.06 -7.10
CA ILE A 73 7.84 10.20 -7.61
C ILE A 73 7.55 11.13 -6.44
N ASP A 74 8.03 12.36 -6.53
CA ASP A 74 7.79 13.40 -5.52
C ASP A 74 6.40 14.00 -5.69
N MET A 75 5.58 13.83 -4.67
CA MET A 75 4.20 14.32 -4.62
C MET A 75 4.05 15.63 -3.84
N THR A 76 5.14 16.25 -3.40
CA THR A 76 5.12 17.43 -2.53
C THR A 76 4.29 18.56 -3.11
N LYS A 77 4.49 18.89 -4.39
CA LYS A 77 3.73 19.95 -5.09
C LYS A 77 2.25 19.61 -5.16
N TYR A 78 1.90 18.40 -5.65
CA TYR A 78 0.51 17.96 -5.79
C TYR A 78 -0.25 17.99 -4.46
N PHE A 79 0.42 17.52 -3.39
CA PHE A 79 -0.18 17.49 -2.06
C PHE A 79 -0.36 18.91 -1.49
N GLN A 80 0.58 19.83 -1.73
CA GLN A 80 0.47 21.21 -1.26
C GLN A 80 -0.65 21.97 -1.95
N GLU A 81 -0.87 21.74 -3.25
CA GLU A 81 -1.92 22.39 -4.04
C GLU A 81 -3.34 21.90 -3.65
N ASP A 82 -3.49 20.67 -3.21
CA ASP A 82 -4.80 20.05 -2.92
C ASP A 82 -4.80 19.33 -1.56
N ARG A 83 -4.42 20.00 -0.47
CA ARG A 83 -4.27 19.42 0.87
C ARG A 83 -5.58 18.88 1.45
N PRO A 84 -5.61 17.69 2.06
CA PRO A 84 -6.78 17.12 2.70
C PRO A 84 -7.04 17.74 4.08
N LEU A 85 -7.32 19.05 4.15
CA LEU A 85 -7.32 19.88 5.35
C LEU A 85 -8.15 19.30 6.51
N ALA A 86 -9.32 18.74 6.23
CA ALA A 86 -10.15 18.13 7.27
C ALA A 86 -9.58 16.81 7.85
N ASN A 87 -8.53 16.24 7.20
CA ASN A 87 -8.00 14.92 7.55
C ASN A 87 -6.49 14.88 7.82
N LEU A 88 -5.81 16.02 7.89
CA LEU A 88 -4.37 16.10 8.19
C LEU A 88 -4.03 15.51 9.58
N LYS A 89 -4.86 15.77 10.57
CA LYS A 89 -4.70 15.33 11.97
C LYS A 89 -5.60 14.15 12.31
N THR A 90 -5.66 13.15 11.44
CA THR A 90 -6.39 11.91 11.73
C THR A 90 -5.44 10.86 12.30
N ARG A 91 -6.00 9.73 12.76
CA ARG A 91 -5.21 8.58 13.23
C ARG A 91 -4.31 7.98 12.14
N PHE A 92 -4.73 8.09 10.89
CA PHE A 92 -3.96 7.67 9.74
C PHE A 92 -3.14 8.83 9.23
N THR A 93 -1.90 8.56 8.87
CA THR A 93 -1.03 9.59 8.29
C THR A 93 -1.61 10.10 6.98
N PRO A 94 -1.45 11.39 6.65
CA PRO A 94 -1.95 11.92 5.40
C PRO A 94 -1.35 11.23 4.16
N PHE A 95 -0.24 10.51 4.32
CA PHE A 95 0.47 9.82 3.23
C PHE A 95 -0.29 8.65 2.65
N CYS A 96 -1.19 8.01 3.40
CA CYS A 96 -2.09 7.00 2.83
C CYS A 96 -3.04 7.62 1.78
N MET A 97 -3.27 8.94 1.82
CA MET A 97 -4.08 9.64 0.84
C MET A 97 -3.33 9.97 -0.46
N LEU A 98 -1.99 9.81 -0.53
CA LEU A 98 -1.21 10.07 -1.75
C LEU A 98 -1.69 9.24 -2.95
N ARG A 99 -2.24 8.03 -2.72
CA ARG A 99 -2.85 7.22 -3.79
C ARG A 99 -3.97 7.95 -4.54
N LEU A 100 -4.65 8.88 -3.88
CA LEU A 100 -5.72 9.67 -4.47
C LEU A 100 -5.22 10.76 -5.43
N TYR A 101 -3.92 10.93 -5.58
CA TYR A 101 -3.28 11.87 -6.51
C TYR A 101 -2.65 11.14 -7.70
N ALA A 102 -2.77 9.83 -7.78
CA ALA A 102 -2.18 9.04 -8.86
C ALA A 102 -2.73 9.44 -10.24
N ASP A 103 -3.97 9.91 -10.32
CA ASP A 103 -4.61 10.41 -11.54
C ASP A 103 -3.96 11.68 -12.11
N LEU A 104 -3.23 12.44 -11.28
CA LEU A 104 -2.52 13.67 -11.66
C LEU A 104 -1.12 13.41 -12.21
N VAL A 105 -0.60 12.21 -12.05
CA VAL A 105 0.76 11.83 -12.47
C VAL A 105 0.68 11.21 -13.87
N GLU A 106 1.08 11.98 -14.89
CA GLU A 106 0.97 11.58 -16.30
C GLU A 106 1.83 10.35 -16.65
N GLU A 107 2.97 10.18 -15.97
CA GLU A 107 3.89 9.07 -16.22
C GLU A 107 3.44 7.72 -15.63
N LEU A 108 2.37 7.70 -14.84
CA LEU A 108 1.82 6.46 -14.31
C LEU A 108 0.99 5.75 -15.39
N PRO A 109 1.20 4.44 -15.60
CA PRO A 109 0.43 3.66 -16.54
C PRO A 109 -1.02 3.49 -16.08
N ASP A 110 -1.92 3.26 -17.02
CA ASP A 110 -3.35 3.17 -16.72
C ASP A 110 -3.71 1.98 -15.83
N ARG A 111 -2.98 0.87 -15.96
CA ARG A 111 -3.17 -0.30 -15.09
C ARG A 111 -2.12 -0.33 -14.00
N LEU A 112 -2.55 -0.20 -12.76
CA LEU A 112 -1.69 -0.21 -11.56
C LEU A 112 -2.26 -1.13 -10.48
N LEU A 113 -1.42 -1.97 -9.90
CA LEU A 113 -1.72 -2.67 -8.66
C LEU A 113 -1.19 -1.85 -7.48
N TYR A 114 -2.10 -1.17 -6.78
CA TYR A 114 -1.76 -0.49 -5.53
C TYR A 114 -1.67 -1.50 -4.39
N LEU A 115 -0.61 -1.41 -3.60
CA LEU A 115 -0.38 -2.19 -2.40
C LEU A 115 -0.01 -1.28 -1.21
N ASP A 116 -0.63 -1.52 -0.06
CA ASP A 116 -0.11 -1.00 1.21
C ASP A 116 1.23 -1.69 1.53
N ASN A 117 2.12 -0.99 2.22
CA ASN A 117 3.46 -1.49 2.57
C ASN A 117 3.45 -2.69 3.53
N ASP A 118 2.32 -3.00 4.14
CA ASP A 118 2.14 -4.16 5.02
C ASP A 118 1.43 -5.35 4.34
N VAL A 119 1.54 -5.43 3.02
CA VAL A 119 1.04 -6.54 2.21
C VAL A 119 2.20 -7.44 1.80
N ILE A 120 2.07 -8.76 2.04
CA ILE A 120 3.01 -9.79 1.60
C ILE A 120 2.38 -10.63 0.49
N CYS A 121 3.10 -10.76 -0.63
CA CYS A 121 2.75 -11.65 -1.73
C CYS A 121 3.19 -13.08 -1.42
N ARG A 122 2.31 -14.08 -1.64
CA ARG A 122 2.53 -15.51 -1.40
C ARG A 122 2.31 -16.39 -2.62
N GLY A 123 1.79 -15.85 -3.66
CA GLY A 123 1.43 -16.63 -4.83
C GLY A 123 1.38 -15.78 -6.10
N ASP A 124 1.07 -16.44 -7.19
CA ASP A 124 0.98 -15.80 -8.48
C ASP A 124 -0.11 -14.74 -8.55
N LEU A 125 0.25 -13.58 -9.10
CA LEU A 125 -0.64 -12.42 -9.28
C LEU A 125 -1.23 -12.33 -10.69
N GLU A 126 -0.85 -13.18 -11.62
CA GLU A 126 -1.20 -13.05 -13.03
C GLU A 126 -2.71 -12.95 -13.24
N SER A 127 -3.46 -13.90 -12.69
CA SER A 127 -4.93 -13.93 -12.80
C SER A 127 -5.63 -12.75 -12.10
N PHE A 128 -4.98 -12.14 -11.11
CA PHE A 128 -5.47 -10.92 -10.48
C PHE A 128 -5.14 -9.68 -11.30
N TYR A 129 -3.89 -9.57 -11.75
CA TYR A 129 -3.42 -8.37 -12.43
C TYR A 129 -4.01 -8.21 -13.83
N TYR A 130 -4.13 -9.30 -14.61
CA TYR A 130 -4.59 -9.26 -16.01
C TYR A 130 -6.09 -9.46 -16.19
N GLN A 131 -6.87 -9.44 -15.13
CA GLN A 131 -8.32 -9.52 -15.27
C GLN A 131 -8.89 -8.33 -16.06
N ASP A 132 -10.04 -8.55 -16.69
CA ASP A 132 -10.72 -7.51 -17.43
C ASP A 132 -11.19 -6.37 -16.50
N MET A 133 -10.78 -5.14 -16.84
CA MET A 133 -11.07 -3.89 -16.15
C MET A 133 -11.77 -2.86 -17.06
N HIS A 134 -12.30 -3.28 -18.22
CA HIS A 134 -12.75 -2.35 -19.26
C HIS A 134 -13.66 -1.24 -18.70
N ASN A 135 -14.76 -1.53 -18.08
CA ASN A 135 -15.65 -0.50 -17.52
C ASN A 135 -15.53 -0.39 -15.99
N THR A 136 -14.32 -0.59 -15.46
CA THR A 136 -14.12 -0.68 -14.01
C THR A 136 -13.07 0.34 -13.57
N GLU A 137 -13.41 1.19 -12.61
CA GLU A 137 -12.49 2.15 -12.00
C GLU A 137 -11.45 1.45 -11.14
N LEU A 138 -11.91 0.47 -10.35
CA LEU A 138 -11.04 -0.30 -9.47
C LEU A 138 -11.61 -1.69 -9.18
N ALA A 139 -10.71 -2.64 -8.94
CA ALA A 139 -11.05 -3.94 -8.40
C ALA A 139 -10.38 -4.15 -7.04
N GLY A 140 -11.13 -4.70 -6.07
CA GLY A 140 -10.64 -4.89 -4.72
C GLY A 140 -11.44 -5.93 -3.94
N VAL A 141 -10.98 -6.23 -2.74
CA VAL A 141 -11.63 -7.21 -1.85
C VAL A 141 -12.42 -6.47 -0.77
N LEU A 142 -13.55 -7.01 -0.38
CA LEU A 142 -14.37 -6.47 0.70
C LEU A 142 -13.53 -6.26 1.97
N ASP A 143 -13.70 -5.10 2.60
CA ASP A 143 -13.14 -4.85 3.92
C ASP A 143 -13.85 -5.72 4.95
N TYR A 144 -13.07 -6.54 5.66
CA TYR A 144 -13.62 -7.50 6.61
C TYR A 144 -14.39 -6.83 7.75
N TYR A 145 -13.82 -5.77 8.31
CA TYR A 145 -14.43 -5.04 9.43
C TYR A 145 -15.43 -4.00 8.94
N GLY A 146 -15.17 -3.36 7.80
CA GLY A 146 -16.11 -2.44 7.17
C GLY A 146 -17.44 -3.12 6.85
N SER A 147 -17.38 -4.33 6.30
CA SER A 147 -18.58 -5.13 6.02
C SER A 147 -19.36 -5.48 7.29
N TRP A 148 -18.70 -5.65 8.44
CA TRP A 148 -19.35 -5.93 9.72
C TRP A 148 -19.95 -4.68 10.37
N PHE A 149 -19.20 -3.57 10.41
CA PHE A 149 -19.65 -2.30 10.99
C PHE A 149 -20.81 -1.68 10.21
N PHE A 150 -20.81 -1.82 8.87
CA PHE A 150 -21.83 -1.25 7.98
C PHE A 150 -22.91 -2.24 7.56
N ARG A 151 -22.95 -3.43 8.14
CA ARG A 151 -23.91 -4.51 7.82
C ARG A 151 -25.39 -4.10 7.91
N LYS A 152 -25.71 -3.11 8.74
CA LYS A 152 -27.08 -2.55 8.85
C LYS A 152 -27.42 -1.54 7.75
N GLN A 153 -26.46 -1.11 6.94
CA GLN A 153 -26.64 -0.18 5.84
C GLN A 153 -26.62 -0.95 4.53
N PHE A 154 -27.79 -1.27 4.00
CA PHE A 154 -27.96 -2.04 2.74
C PHE A 154 -27.14 -1.53 1.55
N TRP A 155 -26.77 -0.23 1.54
CA TRP A 155 -26.02 0.46 0.50
C TRP A 155 -24.50 0.27 0.54
N LYS A 156 -23.95 -0.49 1.49
CA LYS A 156 -22.50 -0.67 1.68
C LYS A 156 -22.05 -2.13 1.64
N ARG A 157 -22.76 -2.96 0.86
CA ARG A 157 -22.41 -4.37 0.68
C ARG A 157 -21.15 -4.57 -0.15
N ASP A 158 -20.67 -3.53 -0.83
CA ASP A 158 -19.54 -3.49 -1.72
C ASP A 158 -18.36 -2.64 -1.18
N TYR A 159 -18.27 -2.46 0.14
CA TYR A 159 -17.22 -1.67 0.78
C TYR A 159 -15.88 -2.40 0.70
N VAL A 160 -15.00 -1.95 -0.22
CA VAL A 160 -13.67 -2.53 -0.45
C VAL A 160 -12.64 -1.98 0.53
N ASN A 161 -11.67 -2.83 0.90
CA ASN A 161 -10.47 -2.42 1.60
C ASN A 161 -9.50 -1.73 0.63
N SER A 162 -8.95 -0.58 1.01
CA SER A 162 -8.09 0.24 0.13
C SER A 162 -6.63 -0.21 0.08
N GLY A 163 -6.21 -1.18 0.88
CA GLY A 163 -4.80 -1.58 0.94
C GLY A 163 -4.33 -2.49 -0.20
N VAL A 164 -5.25 -3.06 -0.97
CA VAL A 164 -4.98 -3.79 -2.21
C VAL A 164 -6.04 -3.42 -3.23
N LEU A 165 -5.65 -2.68 -4.26
CA LEU A 165 -6.53 -2.20 -5.32
C LEU A 165 -5.87 -2.37 -6.69
N LEU A 166 -6.54 -3.05 -7.61
CA LEU A 166 -6.19 -2.95 -9.02
C LEU A 166 -6.92 -1.73 -9.58
N LEU A 167 -6.17 -0.75 -10.06
CA LEU A 167 -6.66 0.54 -10.54
C LEU A 167 -6.64 0.59 -12.06
N ASN A 168 -7.67 1.19 -12.64
CA ASN A 168 -7.73 1.65 -14.02
C ASN A 168 -7.69 3.18 -14.02
N LEU A 169 -6.50 3.77 -14.16
CA LEU A 169 -6.31 5.23 -14.07
C LEU A 169 -6.98 5.97 -15.22
N GLU A 170 -7.05 5.40 -16.41
CA GLU A 170 -7.80 5.97 -17.52
C GLU A 170 -9.25 6.19 -17.10
N ARG A 171 -9.92 5.15 -16.62
CA ARG A 171 -11.32 5.23 -16.17
C ARG A 171 -11.50 6.14 -14.95
N ILE A 172 -10.56 6.12 -14.00
CA ILE A 172 -10.55 7.00 -12.82
C ILE A 172 -10.45 8.48 -13.22
N ARG A 173 -9.65 8.82 -14.25
CA ARG A 173 -9.54 10.17 -14.80
C ARG A 173 -10.84 10.59 -15.48
N GLU A 174 -11.44 9.73 -16.31
CA GLU A 174 -12.72 9.99 -16.99
C GLU A 174 -13.86 10.27 -16.02
N THR A 175 -14.02 9.45 -14.97
CA THR A 175 -15.07 9.59 -13.96
C THR A 175 -14.76 10.64 -12.90
N LYS A 176 -13.52 11.16 -12.90
CA LYS A 176 -13.00 12.09 -11.87
C LYS A 176 -13.11 11.52 -10.44
N LEU A 177 -12.99 10.19 -10.30
CA LEU A 177 -13.14 9.52 -9.02
C LEU A 177 -12.20 10.10 -7.96
N PHE A 178 -10.89 10.17 -8.26
CA PHE A 178 -9.92 10.63 -7.28
C PHE A 178 -10.03 12.13 -7.00
N GLU A 179 -10.43 12.95 -7.97
CA GLU A 179 -10.76 14.37 -7.76
C GLU A 179 -11.90 14.52 -6.73
N GLN A 180 -12.98 13.75 -6.86
CA GLN A 180 -14.09 13.74 -5.90
C GLN A 180 -13.65 13.24 -4.51
N CYS A 181 -12.76 12.24 -4.47
CA CYS A 181 -12.18 11.74 -3.23
C CYS A 181 -11.34 12.80 -2.52
N ARG A 182 -10.45 13.51 -3.23
CA ARG A 182 -9.64 14.60 -2.68
C ARG A 182 -10.52 15.74 -2.17
N LYS A 183 -11.51 16.17 -2.95
CA LYS A 183 -12.49 17.18 -2.49
C LYS A 183 -13.13 16.77 -1.17
N ARG A 184 -13.56 15.51 -1.06
CA ARG A 184 -14.16 14.99 0.18
C ARG A 184 -13.17 15.00 1.35
N CYS A 185 -11.92 14.64 1.11
CA CYS A 185 -10.87 14.64 2.14
C CYS A 185 -10.53 16.05 2.62
N ARG A 186 -10.70 17.08 1.78
CA ARG A 186 -10.58 18.50 2.21
C ARG A 186 -11.72 18.95 3.09
N GLU A 187 -12.95 18.56 2.75
CA GLU A 187 -14.17 19.15 3.32
C GLU A 187 -14.68 18.41 4.55
N LYS A 188 -14.41 17.11 4.67
CA LYS A 188 -15.03 16.30 5.71
C LYS A 188 -14.04 15.38 6.42
N LYS A 189 -14.01 15.49 7.75
CA LYS A 189 -13.28 14.55 8.60
C LYS A 189 -13.88 13.14 8.52
N MET A 190 -13.04 12.14 8.30
CA MET A 190 -13.41 10.73 8.16
C MET A 190 -12.49 9.84 8.97
N PHE A 191 -12.98 8.66 9.39
CA PHE A 191 -12.17 7.71 10.17
C PHE A 191 -11.07 7.05 9.33
N MET A 192 -11.39 6.64 8.10
CA MET A 192 -10.46 6.14 7.07
C MET A 192 -10.69 7.00 5.82
N PRO A 193 -9.99 8.14 5.68
CA PRO A 193 -10.38 9.17 4.73
C PRO A 193 -10.33 8.70 3.27
N ASP A 194 -9.24 8.08 2.83
CA ASP A 194 -9.06 7.54 1.49
C ASP A 194 -10.04 6.39 1.20
N GLN A 195 -10.08 5.37 2.05
CA GLN A 195 -10.97 4.22 1.88
C GLN A 195 -12.45 4.62 1.88
N SER A 196 -12.83 5.54 2.79
CA SER A 196 -14.21 6.01 2.88
C SER A 196 -14.62 6.85 1.68
N ALA A 197 -13.71 7.68 1.14
CA ALA A 197 -13.96 8.48 -0.04
C ALA A 197 -14.07 7.59 -1.29
N ILE A 198 -13.14 6.68 -1.52
CA ILE A 198 -13.18 5.70 -2.62
C ILE A 198 -14.50 4.92 -2.59
N ASN A 199 -14.85 4.34 -1.44
CA ASN A 199 -16.08 3.55 -1.33
C ASN A 199 -17.37 4.36 -1.49
N LYS A 200 -17.30 5.67 -1.29
CA LYS A 200 -18.44 6.55 -1.50
C LYS A 200 -18.66 6.92 -2.97
N TYR A 201 -17.57 7.18 -3.69
CA TYR A 201 -17.66 7.78 -5.02
C TYR A 201 -17.38 6.82 -6.16
N ALA A 202 -16.66 5.70 -5.92
CA ALA A 202 -16.48 4.70 -6.96
C ALA A 202 -17.82 4.06 -7.34
N ILE A 203 -18.19 4.22 -8.60
CA ILE A 203 -19.44 3.74 -9.18
C ILE A 203 -19.23 2.34 -9.77
N GLU A 204 -18.12 2.13 -10.43
CA GLU A 204 -17.78 0.92 -11.19
C GLU A 204 -16.67 0.13 -10.47
N LYS A 205 -17.07 -0.59 -9.41
CA LYS A 205 -16.17 -1.45 -8.62
C LYS A 205 -16.34 -2.91 -8.96
N LYS A 206 -15.23 -3.64 -9.09
CA LYS A 206 -15.23 -5.10 -9.21
C LYS A 206 -14.81 -5.74 -7.90
N LEU A 207 -15.68 -6.56 -7.32
CA LEU A 207 -15.37 -7.29 -6.10
C LEU A 207 -14.60 -8.57 -6.40
N LEU A 208 -13.53 -8.79 -5.66
CA LEU A 208 -12.63 -9.92 -5.83
C LEU A 208 -12.67 -10.90 -4.67
N ALA A 209 -12.17 -12.11 -4.94
CA ALA A 209 -12.05 -13.14 -3.93
C ALA A 209 -11.08 -12.72 -2.81
N ARG A 210 -11.42 -13.07 -1.56
CA ARG A 210 -10.65 -12.79 -0.35
C ARG A 210 -9.15 -13.12 -0.47
N ARG A 211 -8.79 -14.17 -1.19
CA ARG A 211 -7.39 -14.59 -1.38
C ARG A 211 -6.46 -13.50 -1.91
N TYR A 212 -6.99 -12.46 -2.56
CA TYR A 212 -6.23 -11.34 -3.11
C TYR A 212 -6.08 -10.16 -2.12
N ASN A 213 -6.69 -10.25 -0.95
CA ASN A 213 -6.47 -9.33 0.17
C ASN A 213 -6.94 -10.00 1.46
N GLU A 214 -6.16 -10.97 1.94
CA GLU A 214 -6.45 -11.69 3.18
C GLU A 214 -6.11 -10.84 4.39
N GLN A 215 -7.11 -10.34 5.06
CA GLN A 215 -6.99 -9.37 6.16
C GLN A 215 -6.96 -10.00 7.55
N ARG A 216 -7.12 -11.32 7.67
CA ARG A 216 -7.25 -11.98 8.97
C ARG A 216 -6.32 -13.19 9.14
N LYS A 217 -6.80 -14.33 8.75
CA LYS A 217 -6.14 -15.61 8.94
C LYS A 217 -5.61 -16.11 7.62
N LEU A 218 -4.35 -16.51 7.63
CA LEU A 218 -3.73 -17.12 6.49
C LEU A 218 -4.47 -18.41 6.08
N HIS A 219 -4.68 -18.58 4.79
CA HIS A 219 -5.26 -19.77 4.18
C HIS A 219 -4.32 -20.33 3.11
N ALA A 220 -4.45 -21.60 2.78
CA ALA A 220 -3.61 -22.26 1.77
C ALA A 220 -3.67 -21.57 0.39
N ASN A 221 -4.82 -21.00 0.03
CA ASN A 221 -5.03 -20.30 -1.23
C ASN A 221 -4.82 -18.77 -1.16
N THR A 222 -4.26 -18.23 -0.07
CA THR A 222 -3.97 -16.81 0.05
C THR A 222 -2.87 -16.42 -0.93
N VAL A 223 -3.12 -15.40 -1.74
CA VAL A 223 -2.19 -14.81 -2.71
C VAL A 223 -1.54 -13.56 -2.13
N LEU A 224 -2.33 -12.65 -1.57
CA LEU A 224 -1.84 -11.47 -0.86
C LEU A 224 -2.36 -11.47 0.58
N GLN A 225 -1.45 -11.44 1.55
CA GLN A 225 -1.78 -11.26 2.96
C GLN A 225 -1.53 -9.82 3.37
N HIS A 226 -2.55 -9.18 3.92
CA HIS A 226 -2.51 -7.80 4.37
C HIS A 226 -2.58 -7.73 5.89
N PHE A 227 -1.53 -7.23 6.54
CA PHE A 227 -1.39 -7.16 8.00
C PHE A 227 -2.14 -5.97 8.59
N THR A 228 -3.44 -5.93 8.36
CA THR A 228 -4.33 -4.90 8.89
C THR A 228 -4.45 -5.00 10.41
N THR A 229 -4.93 -3.92 11.03
CA THR A 229 -5.36 -3.97 12.43
C THR A 229 -6.58 -4.88 12.57
N SER A 230 -6.49 -5.85 13.47
CA SER A 230 -7.58 -6.76 13.80
C SER A 230 -8.12 -6.52 15.22
N PHE A 231 -9.36 -6.97 15.46
CA PHE A 231 -10.00 -6.89 16.77
C PHE A 231 -10.24 -8.32 17.29
N ARG A 232 -9.86 -8.57 18.54
CA ARG A 232 -10.14 -9.81 19.26
C ARG A 232 -11.09 -9.55 20.41
N PHE A 233 -12.01 -10.49 20.65
CA PHE A 233 -13.05 -10.35 21.67
C PHE A 233 -12.77 -11.18 22.93
N LEU A 234 -11.83 -12.10 22.87
CA LEU A 234 -11.45 -12.95 24.01
C LEU A 234 -10.00 -12.73 24.41
N PRO A 235 -9.67 -12.70 25.72
CA PRO A 235 -10.57 -12.74 26.90
C PRO A 235 -11.39 -11.47 27.10
N TRP A 236 -10.99 -10.34 26.51
CA TRP A 236 -11.73 -9.06 26.44
C TRP A 236 -11.50 -8.42 25.08
N PHE A 237 -12.35 -7.45 24.75
CA PHE A 237 -12.19 -6.70 23.49
C PHE A 237 -10.86 -5.94 23.49
N HIS A 238 -9.98 -6.27 22.52
CA HIS A 238 -8.71 -5.58 22.34
C HIS A 238 -8.31 -5.53 20.87
N LYS A 239 -7.51 -4.51 20.56
CA LYS A 239 -6.94 -4.29 19.26
C LYS A 239 -5.63 -5.07 19.14
N VAL A 240 -5.46 -5.81 18.04
CA VAL A 240 -4.20 -6.45 17.63
C VAL A 240 -3.71 -5.78 16.36
N SER A 241 -2.54 -5.18 16.41
CA SER A 241 -1.87 -4.58 15.27
C SER A 241 -0.43 -5.07 15.24
N VAL A 242 -0.16 -6.02 14.36
CA VAL A 242 1.18 -6.59 14.15
C VAL A 242 1.53 -6.34 12.69
N LYS A 243 2.70 -5.74 12.47
CA LYS A 243 3.22 -5.50 11.12
C LYS A 243 4.26 -6.55 10.76
N PRO A 244 4.45 -6.88 9.47
CA PRO A 244 5.33 -7.99 9.08
C PRO A 244 6.77 -7.81 9.52
N TRP A 245 7.30 -6.58 9.59
CA TRP A 245 8.64 -6.30 10.09
C TRP A 245 8.80 -6.42 11.62
N GLN A 246 7.71 -6.62 12.37
CA GLN A 246 7.76 -6.86 13.82
C GLN A 246 7.90 -8.36 14.12
N ILE A 247 9.05 -8.94 13.79
CA ILE A 247 9.33 -10.38 13.76
C ILE A 247 8.91 -11.08 15.07
N GLU A 248 9.34 -10.54 16.22
CA GLU A 248 8.99 -11.13 17.53
C GLU A 248 7.46 -11.16 17.74
N LYS A 249 6.74 -10.12 17.33
CA LYS A 249 5.28 -10.08 17.43
C LYS A 249 4.60 -11.02 16.42
N MET A 250 5.17 -11.19 15.22
CA MET A 250 4.71 -12.17 14.25
C MET A 250 4.68 -13.57 14.87
N HIS A 251 5.78 -13.98 15.52
CA HIS A 251 5.88 -15.26 16.19
C HIS A 251 5.02 -15.36 17.45
N ARG A 252 5.15 -14.39 18.37
CA ARG A 252 4.51 -14.46 19.70
C ARG A 252 3.00 -14.26 19.64
N VAL A 253 2.52 -13.27 18.84
CA VAL A 253 1.11 -12.85 18.84
C VAL A 253 0.31 -13.54 17.75
N LEU A 254 0.87 -13.61 16.53
CA LEU A 254 0.18 -14.22 15.40
C LEU A 254 0.45 -15.72 15.26
N LYS A 255 1.50 -16.23 15.90
CA LYS A 255 1.97 -17.62 15.75
C LYS A 255 2.28 -17.97 14.29
N LEU A 256 2.82 -17.01 13.56
CA LEU A 256 3.04 -17.09 12.14
C LEU A 256 4.56 -17.17 11.86
N TYR A 257 5.01 -18.29 11.35
CA TYR A 257 6.41 -18.62 11.05
C TYR A 257 6.66 -18.81 9.55
N GLU A 258 5.62 -18.77 8.76
CA GLU A 258 5.65 -19.07 7.32
C GLU A 258 6.52 -18.07 6.51
N TYR A 259 6.78 -16.91 7.07
CA TYR A 259 7.58 -15.86 6.44
C TYR A 259 9.02 -15.78 6.93
N ASP A 260 9.49 -16.73 7.77
CA ASP A 260 10.80 -16.64 8.42
C ASP A 260 11.95 -16.49 7.41
N ALA A 261 11.94 -17.23 6.32
CA ALA A 261 12.94 -17.08 5.26
C ALA A 261 12.91 -15.70 4.55
N LEU A 262 11.72 -15.10 4.42
CA LEU A 262 11.57 -13.73 3.90
C LEU A 262 12.05 -12.70 4.92
N LEU A 263 11.75 -12.92 6.18
CA LEU A 263 12.15 -12.04 7.29
C LEU A 263 13.67 -12.07 7.52
N GLU A 264 14.30 -13.23 7.37
CA GLU A 264 15.76 -13.35 7.42
C GLU A 264 16.42 -12.56 6.28
N GLU A 265 15.92 -12.68 5.05
CA GLU A 265 16.39 -11.90 3.92
C GLU A 265 16.24 -10.39 4.20
N TYR A 266 15.09 -9.97 4.70
CA TYR A 266 14.83 -8.58 5.06
C TYR A 266 15.83 -8.04 6.11
N VAL A 267 16.14 -8.80 7.16
CA VAL A 267 17.11 -8.39 8.18
C VAL A 267 18.50 -8.20 7.56
N ASN A 268 18.91 -9.06 6.64
CA ASN A 268 20.18 -8.93 5.93
C ASN A 268 20.21 -7.68 5.06
N VAL A 269 19.11 -7.35 4.40
CA VAL A 269 18.94 -6.12 3.61
C VAL A 269 19.09 -4.88 4.48
N GLN A 270 18.41 -4.82 5.62
CA GLN A 270 18.52 -3.68 6.54
C GLN A 270 19.97 -3.43 6.97
N LYS A 271 20.71 -4.49 7.29
CA LYS A 271 22.14 -4.37 7.65
C LYS A 271 22.96 -3.81 6.49
N SER A 272 22.67 -4.21 5.25
CA SER A 272 23.39 -3.73 4.07
C SER A 272 23.15 -2.24 3.85
N ILE A 273 21.90 -1.78 3.87
CA ILE A 273 21.54 -0.36 3.73
C ILE A 273 22.16 0.49 4.84
N GLN A 274 22.13 0.02 6.09
CA GLN A 274 22.75 0.73 7.22
C GLN A 274 24.27 0.89 7.05
N ASN A 275 24.96 -0.15 6.59
CA ASN A 275 26.39 -0.12 6.35
C ASN A 275 26.78 0.83 5.21
N GLU A 276 25.95 0.93 4.16
CA GLU A 276 26.16 1.87 3.05
C GLU A 276 25.99 3.32 3.51
N ASN A 277 24.93 3.60 4.29
CA ASN A 277 24.71 4.94 4.84
C ASN A 277 25.85 5.41 5.74
N GLN A 278 26.39 4.53 6.60
CA GLN A 278 27.54 4.86 7.46
C GLN A 278 28.82 5.15 6.66
N LYS A 279 29.06 4.47 5.54
CA LYS A 279 30.21 4.74 4.66
C LYS A 279 30.10 6.09 3.96
N THR A 280 28.88 6.48 3.59
CA THR A 280 28.60 7.76 2.91
C THR A 280 28.76 8.95 3.87
N GLU A 281 28.33 8.82 5.12
CA GLU A 281 28.49 9.84 6.17
C GLU A 281 29.95 9.93 6.67
N GLY A 282 30.68 8.82 6.74
CA GLY A 282 32.10 8.80 7.18
C GLY A 282 33.14 9.21 6.10
N GLY A 283 32.69 9.34 4.84
CA GLY A 283 33.54 9.77 3.72
C GLY A 283 33.58 11.29 3.45
N VAL A 284 32.86 12.07 4.23
CA VAL A 284 32.73 13.56 4.12
C VAL A 284 33.52 14.28 5.22
N ALA A 285 34.45 13.62 5.93
CA ALA A 285 35.30 14.21 6.98
C ALA A 285 36.68 14.53 6.44
#